data_db6a95d1caa7e2e9742e04a943ebe553
#
_entry.id   db6a95d1caa7e2e9742e04a943ebe553
#
_cell.length_a   1.000
_cell.length_b   1.000
_cell.length_c   1.000
_cell.angle_alpha   90.00
_cell.angle_beta   90.00
_cell.angle_gamma   90.00
#
_symmetry.space_group_name_H-M   'P 1'
#
loop_
_entity.id
_entity.type
_entity.pdbx_description
1 polymer ?
#
loop_
_entity_poly.entity_id
_entity_poly.type
_entity_poly.pdbx_seq_one_letter_code
_entity_poly.pdbx_strand_id
1 'polypeptide(L)'
;MTGMVKGLGASPTVVSFGELYSALQTGVVDGAEQPIANYKSNAFPEVANTLILDGHTLGAIEAVITDTAWNKLNDEQRAAIMEAGKRTQAYNAQISQAKEDEVLAQLKAEGCNVVDVADKTPWVEACSAITAQNIKGQEELYSKIKNLK
;
A
#
# COMPACT_ATOMS: atom_id res chain seq x y z
N MET A 1 1.75 -0.76 10.81
CA MET A 1 0.32 -1.00 10.54
C MET A 1 -0.51 -1.19 11.83
N THR A 2 -0.28 -2.23 12.67
CA THR A 2 -1.08 -2.48 13.89
C THR A 2 -1.22 -1.28 14.85
N GLY A 3 -0.17 -0.48 15.01
CA GLY A 3 -0.22 0.75 15.80
C GLY A 3 -1.20 1.79 15.25
N MET A 4 -1.21 1.98 13.94
CA MET A 4 -2.13 2.90 13.26
C MET A 4 -3.59 2.44 13.45
N VAL A 5 -3.89 1.17 13.24
CA VAL A 5 -5.23 0.60 13.44
C VAL A 5 -5.71 0.82 14.88
N LYS A 6 -4.83 0.65 15.88
CA LYS A 6 -5.12 1.01 17.29
C LYS A 6 -5.39 2.50 17.47
N GLY A 7 -4.57 3.35 16.86
CA GLY A 7 -4.73 4.81 16.91
C GLY A 7 -6.09 5.26 16.37
N LEU A 8 -6.59 4.57 15.35
CA LEU A 8 -7.92 4.79 14.76
C LEU A 8 -9.06 4.19 15.60
N GLY A 9 -8.77 3.57 16.75
CA GLY A 9 -9.77 3.03 17.67
C GLY A 9 -10.22 1.60 17.37
N ALA A 10 -9.60 0.91 16.41
CA ALA A 10 -9.91 -0.48 16.07
C ALA A 10 -8.98 -1.47 16.80
N SER A 11 -9.36 -2.74 16.82
CA SER A 11 -8.59 -3.85 17.40
C SER A 11 -7.81 -4.59 16.30
N PRO A 12 -6.48 -4.38 16.16
CA PRO A 12 -5.73 -5.02 15.09
C PRO A 12 -5.47 -6.49 15.35
N THR A 13 -5.70 -7.30 14.34
CA THR A 13 -5.35 -8.72 14.29
C THR A 13 -4.46 -8.98 13.09
N VAL A 14 -3.42 -9.78 13.26
CA VAL A 14 -2.54 -10.19 12.15
C VAL A 14 -3.09 -11.48 11.56
N VAL A 15 -3.50 -11.43 10.30
CA VAL A 15 -4.01 -12.56 9.53
C VAL A 15 -3.06 -12.81 8.36
N SER A 16 -2.76 -14.08 8.04
CA SER A 16 -1.98 -14.39 6.86
C SER A 16 -2.78 -14.02 5.60
N PHE A 17 -2.08 -13.53 4.56
CA PHE A 17 -2.76 -13.07 3.33
C PHE A 17 -3.64 -14.15 2.69
N GLY A 18 -3.18 -15.41 2.70
CA GLY A 18 -3.94 -16.54 2.16
C GLY A 18 -5.21 -16.89 2.94
N GLU A 19 -5.33 -16.45 4.19
CA GLU A 19 -6.49 -16.70 5.06
C GLU A 19 -7.45 -15.51 5.15
N LEU A 20 -7.06 -14.35 4.59
CA LEU A 20 -7.78 -13.10 4.77
C LEU A 20 -9.21 -13.15 4.21
N TYR A 21 -9.41 -13.74 3.03
CA TYR A 21 -10.74 -13.89 2.44
C TYR A 21 -11.67 -14.67 3.38
N SER A 22 -11.22 -15.83 3.87
CA SER A 22 -12.01 -16.66 4.79
C SER A 22 -12.24 -15.97 6.14
N ALA A 23 -11.26 -15.23 6.64
CA ALA A 23 -11.39 -14.49 7.90
C ALA A 23 -12.45 -13.37 7.80
N LEU A 24 -12.51 -12.66 6.67
CA LEU A 24 -13.57 -11.69 6.38
C LEU A 24 -14.92 -12.38 6.20
N GLN A 25 -14.98 -13.47 5.42
CA GLN A 25 -16.20 -14.20 5.15
C GLN A 25 -16.86 -14.77 6.41
N THR A 26 -16.05 -15.25 7.36
CA THR A 26 -16.54 -15.84 8.60
C THR A 26 -16.67 -14.85 9.75
N GLY A 27 -16.32 -13.57 9.54
CA GLY A 27 -16.40 -12.55 10.58
C GLY A 27 -15.34 -12.68 11.68
N VAL A 28 -14.23 -13.36 11.43
CA VAL A 28 -13.05 -13.36 12.32
C VAL A 28 -12.43 -11.98 12.38
N VAL A 29 -12.47 -11.26 11.26
CA VAL A 29 -12.14 -9.83 11.17
C VAL A 29 -13.27 -9.10 10.42
N ASP A 30 -13.53 -7.84 10.83
CA ASP A 30 -14.59 -7.01 10.27
C ASP A 30 -14.12 -6.17 9.07
N GLY A 31 -12.82 -6.07 8.86
CA GLY A 31 -12.21 -5.29 7.79
C GLY A 31 -10.72 -5.59 7.65
N ALA A 32 -10.13 -5.11 6.57
CA ALA A 32 -8.71 -5.29 6.28
C ALA A 32 -8.15 -4.11 5.51
N GLU A 33 -6.86 -3.87 5.67
CA GLU A 33 -6.09 -2.93 4.87
C GLU A 33 -5.50 -3.66 3.66
N GLN A 34 -5.73 -3.12 2.45
CA GLN A 34 -5.21 -3.69 1.22
C GLN A 34 -5.02 -2.60 0.13
N PRO A 35 -4.01 -2.73 -0.74
CA PRO A 35 -3.96 -1.96 -1.97
C PRO A 35 -5.18 -2.24 -2.86
N ILE A 36 -5.69 -1.22 -3.56
CA ILE A 36 -6.91 -1.30 -4.39
C ILE A 36 -6.86 -2.45 -5.39
N ALA A 37 -5.72 -2.63 -6.07
CA ALA A 37 -5.53 -3.72 -7.02
C ALA A 37 -5.63 -5.11 -6.36
N ASN A 38 -5.06 -5.26 -5.15
CA ASN A 38 -5.15 -6.51 -4.39
C ASN A 38 -6.57 -6.78 -3.87
N TYR A 39 -7.28 -5.74 -3.44
CA TYR A 39 -8.66 -5.83 -3.00
C TYR A 39 -9.55 -6.42 -4.12
N LYS A 40 -9.41 -5.91 -5.35
CA LYS A 40 -10.14 -6.42 -6.52
C LYS A 40 -9.70 -7.83 -6.92
N SER A 41 -8.38 -8.05 -7.08
CA SER A 41 -7.84 -9.30 -7.65
C SER A 41 -8.02 -10.53 -6.74
N ASN A 42 -8.24 -10.30 -5.43
CA ASN A 42 -8.50 -11.37 -4.45
C ASN A 42 -9.97 -11.48 -4.07
N ALA A 43 -10.88 -10.92 -4.86
CA ALA A 43 -12.32 -11.02 -4.69
C ALA A 43 -12.84 -10.51 -3.31
N PHE A 44 -12.07 -9.66 -2.61
CA PHE A 44 -12.50 -9.13 -1.31
C PHE A 44 -13.81 -8.33 -1.36
N PRO A 45 -14.21 -7.68 -2.48
CA PRO A 45 -15.55 -7.06 -2.57
C PRO A 45 -16.71 -8.00 -2.28
N GLU A 46 -16.54 -9.30 -2.49
CA GLU A 46 -17.59 -10.29 -2.23
C GLU A 46 -17.88 -10.48 -0.73
N VAL A 47 -16.86 -10.25 0.12
CA VAL A 47 -16.93 -10.49 1.58
C VAL A 47 -16.81 -9.21 2.41
N ALA A 48 -16.35 -8.10 1.81
CA ALA A 48 -16.24 -6.78 2.43
C ALA A 48 -16.47 -5.70 1.36
N ASN A 49 -17.71 -5.42 1.03
CA ASN A 49 -18.12 -4.61 -0.13
C ASN A 49 -18.04 -3.08 0.09
N THR A 50 -17.26 -2.62 1.06
CA THR A 50 -17.00 -1.19 1.27
C THR A 50 -15.51 -0.93 1.22
N LEU A 51 -15.09 -0.06 0.30
CA LEU A 51 -13.70 0.37 0.12
C LEU A 51 -13.56 1.84 0.53
N ILE A 52 -12.74 2.12 1.53
CA ILE A 52 -12.46 3.47 2.02
C ILE A 52 -11.11 3.92 1.47
N LEU A 53 -11.12 5.02 0.69
CA LEU A 53 -9.93 5.59 0.06
C LEU A 53 -9.25 6.61 0.98
N ASP A 54 -8.70 6.15 2.08
CA ASP A 54 -8.03 6.99 3.07
C ASP A 54 -6.57 7.33 2.70
N GLY A 55 -5.94 6.53 1.85
CA GLY A 55 -4.57 6.76 1.37
C GLY A 55 -3.54 6.81 2.49
N HIS A 56 -3.69 5.99 3.53
CA HIS A 56 -2.85 5.97 4.71
C HIS A 56 -1.43 5.43 4.48
N THR A 57 -1.20 4.76 3.37
CA THR A 57 0.08 4.12 3.04
C THR A 57 0.48 4.37 1.59
N LEU A 58 1.76 4.63 1.39
CA LEU A 58 2.41 4.59 0.08
C LEU A 58 3.32 3.35 0.04
N GLY A 59 2.98 2.40 -0.82
CA GLY A 59 3.81 1.22 -1.06
C GLY A 59 4.95 1.52 -2.03
N ALA A 60 6.20 1.30 -1.60
CA ALA A 60 7.35 1.29 -2.50
C ALA A 60 7.73 -0.15 -2.84
N ILE A 61 8.05 -0.41 -4.10
CA ILE A 61 8.56 -1.69 -4.56
C ILE A 61 10.02 -1.52 -4.94
N GLU A 62 10.89 -2.34 -4.36
CA GLU A 62 12.31 -2.35 -4.62
C GLU A 62 12.71 -3.65 -5.31
N ALA A 63 13.38 -3.55 -6.46
CA ALA A 63 14.03 -4.68 -7.09
C ALA A 63 15.48 -4.76 -6.58
N VAL A 64 15.81 -5.83 -5.87
CA VAL A 64 17.13 -6.00 -5.27
C VAL A 64 17.85 -7.21 -5.84
N ILE A 65 19.18 -7.15 -5.90
CA ILE A 65 20.06 -8.26 -6.23
C ILE A 65 21.12 -8.41 -5.13
N THR A 66 21.46 -9.63 -4.78
CA THR A 66 22.51 -9.87 -3.78
C THR A 66 23.90 -9.55 -4.35
N ASP A 67 24.84 -9.13 -3.50
CA ASP A 67 26.24 -8.91 -3.90
C ASP A 67 26.84 -10.15 -4.55
N THR A 68 26.52 -11.34 -4.00
CA THR A 68 27.01 -12.62 -4.54
C THR A 68 26.53 -12.84 -5.98
N ALA A 69 25.29 -12.48 -6.31
CA ALA A 69 24.78 -12.58 -7.67
C ALA A 69 25.35 -11.48 -8.57
N TRP A 70 25.39 -10.24 -8.07
CA TRP A 70 25.93 -9.09 -8.78
C TRP A 70 27.39 -9.28 -9.21
N ASN A 71 28.23 -9.84 -8.31
CA ASN A 71 29.63 -10.07 -8.57
C ASN A 71 29.93 -11.18 -9.60
N LYS A 72 28.92 -12.00 -9.94
CA LYS A 72 29.05 -13.00 -11.03
C LYS A 72 28.76 -12.40 -12.42
N LEU A 73 28.23 -11.18 -12.48
CA LEU A 73 27.91 -10.52 -13.73
C LEU A 73 29.11 -9.77 -14.29
N ASN A 74 29.28 -9.79 -15.60
CA ASN A 74 30.20 -8.89 -16.29
C ASN A 74 29.61 -7.48 -16.42
N ASP A 75 30.42 -6.51 -16.88
CA ASP A 75 30.02 -5.11 -16.96
C ASP A 75 28.87 -4.86 -17.93
N GLU A 76 28.82 -5.60 -19.04
CA GLU A 76 27.72 -5.53 -20.01
C GLU A 76 26.40 -6.00 -19.39
N GLN A 77 26.42 -7.12 -18.68
CA GLN A 77 25.24 -7.64 -17.98
C GLN A 77 24.75 -6.69 -16.87
N ARG A 78 25.67 -6.11 -16.09
CA ARG A 78 25.34 -5.09 -15.08
C ARG A 78 24.70 -3.87 -15.72
N ALA A 79 25.27 -3.37 -16.82
CA ALA A 79 24.71 -2.23 -17.55
C ALA A 79 23.31 -2.53 -18.08
N ALA A 80 23.09 -3.72 -18.63
CA ALA A 80 21.77 -4.17 -19.13
C ALA A 80 20.73 -4.22 -18.00
N ILE A 81 21.06 -4.75 -16.83
CA ILE A 81 20.15 -4.79 -15.65
C ILE A 81 19.81 -3.40 -15.19
N MET A 82 20.79 -2.50 -15.06
CA MET A 82 20.55 -1.13 -14.65
C MET A 82 19.68 -0.35 -15.65
N GLU A 83 19.88 -0.55 -16.93
CA GLU A 83 19.05 0.06 -17.98
C GLU A 83 17.62 -0.50 -17.95
N ALA A 84 17.48 -1.81 -17.83
CA ALA A 84 16.18 -2.46 -17.69
C ALA A 84 15.42 -1.93 -16.46
N GLY A 85 16.11 -1.75 -15.32
CA GLY A 85 15.53 -1.17 -14.11
C GLY A 85 14.99 0.24 -14.33
N LYS A 86 15.76 1.12 -14.96
CA LYS A 86 15.33 2.49 -15.29
C LYS A 86 14.11 2.50 -16.20
N ARG A 87 14.11 1.68 -17.24
CA ARG A 87 12.99 1.57 -18.17
C ARG A 87 11.73 1.03 -17.50
N THR A 88 11.88 0.02 -16.64
CA THR A 88 10.78 -0.54 -15.85
C THR A 88 10.19 0.50 -14.91
N GLN A 89 11.03 1.26 -14.20
CA GLN A 89 10.58 2.35 -13.33
C GLN A 89 9.78 3.40 -14.09
N ALA A 90 10.29 3.87 -15.23
CA ALA A 90 9.62 4.85 -16.06
C ALA A 90 8.27 4.33 -16.59
N TYR A 91 8.24 3.09 -17.06
CA TYR A 91 7.02 2.45 -17.55
C TYR A 91 5.99 2.27 -16.43
N ASN A 92 6.41 1.77 -15.25
CA ASN A 92 5.51 1.60 -14.11
C ASN A 92 4.90 2.93 -13.66
N ALA A 93 5.69 4.01 -13.63
CA ALA A 93 5.19 5.34 -13.29
C ALA A 93 4.10 5.84 -14.25
N GLN A 94 4.19 5.46 -15.53
CA GLN A 94 3.18 5.83 -16.53
C GLN A 94 1.87 5.07 -16.39
N ILE A 95 1.93 3.77 -16.06
CA ILE A 95 0.76 2.91 -16.11
C ILE A 95 0.07 2.73 -14.76
N SER A 96 0.76 2.93 -13.62
CA SER A 96 0.23 2.60 -12.30
C SER A 96 -1.04 3.36 -11.96
N GLN A 97 -1.06 4.69 -12.18
CA GLN A 97 -2.24 5.51 -11.88
C GLN A 97 -3.44 5.14 -12.79
N ALA A 98 -3.19 5.00 -14.09
CA ALA A 98 -4.25 4.62 -15.03
C ALA A 98 -4.86 3.24 -14.70
N LYS A 99 -4.02 2.31 -14.23
CA LYS A 99 -4.48 0.99 -13.82
C LYS A 99 -5.29 1.03 -12.53
N GLU A 100 -4.90 1.86 -11.58
CA GLU A 100 -5.65 2.07 -10.35
C GLU A 100 -7.02 2.71 -10.63
N ASP A 101 -7.07 3.72 -11.48
CA ASP A 101 -8.31 4.38 -11.91
C ASP A 101 -9.24 3.40 -12.64
N GLU A 102 -8.70 2.53 -13.50
CA GLU A 102 -9.46 1.46 -14.17
C GLU A 102 -10.08 0.50 -13.16
N VAL A 103 -9.31 0.03 -12.18
CA VAL A 103 -9.79 -0.89 -11.13
C VAL A 103 -10.87 -0.23 -10.28
N LEU A 104 -10.71 1.03 -9.89
CA LEU A 104 -11.73 1.78 -9.16
C LEU A 104 -13.02 1.94 -9.95
N ALA A 105 -12.92 2.24 -11.25
CA ALA A 105 -14.09 2.34 -12.12
C ALA A 105 -14.83 0.99 -12.22
N GLN A 106 -14.11 -0.12 -12.34
CA GLN A 106 -14.68 -1.47 -12.34
C GLN A 106 -15.40 -1.78 -11.02
N LEU A 107 -14.75 -1.52 -9.87
CA LEU A 107 -15.35 -1.75 -8.55
C LEU A 107 -16.67 -0.98 -8.36
N LYS A 108 -16.70 0.30 -8.78
CA LYS A 108 -17.92 1.11 -8.74
C LYS A 108 -19.02 0.54 -9.65
N ALA A 109 -18.65 0.11 -10.86
CA ALA A 109 -19.61 -0.49 -11.81
C ALA A 109 -20.17 -1.83 -11.32
N GLU A 110 -19.40 -2.59 -10.54
CA GLU A 110 -19.81 -3.86 -9.93
C GLU A 110 -20.61 -3.68 -8.61
N GLY A 111 -20.86 -2.43 -8.20
CA GLY A 111 -21.65 -2.12 -7.01
C GLY A 111 -20.88 -2.09 -5.70
N CYS A 112 -19.56 -2.02 -5.74
CA CYS A 112 -18.75 -1.76 -4.55
C CYS A 112 -19.03 -0.35 -4.01
N ASN A 113 -19.24 -0.23 -2.70
CA ASN A 113 -19.41 1.05 -2.02
C ASN A 113 -18.03 1.70 -1.82
N VAL A 114 -17.65 2.60 -2.72
CA VAL A 114 -16.37 3.32 -2.66
C VAL A 114 -16.56 4.65 -1.96
N VAL A 115 -15.88 4.83 -0.84
CA VAL A 115 -15.96 6.03 0.01
C VAL A 115 -14.66 6.83 -0.12
N ASP A 116 -14.76 8.04 -0.68
CA ASP A 116 -13.64 8.98 -0.74
C ASP A 116 -13.52 9.74 0.59
N VAL A 117 -12.30 9.78 1.14
CA VAL A 117 -11.99 10.55 2.36
C VAL A 117 -11.41 11.91 1.95
N ALA A 118 -12.28 12.92 1.85
CA ALA A 118 -11.88 14.27 1.44
C ALA A 118 -11.06 14.97 2.52
N ASP A 119 -11.43 14.84 3.80
CA ASP A 119 -10.69 15.36 4.94
C ASP A 119 -10.03 14.24 5.73
N LYS A 120 -8.70 14.19 5.66
CA LYS A 120 -7.87 13.21 6.37
C LYS A 120 -7.38 13.69 7.74
N THR A 121 -7.74 14.93 8.13
CA THR A 121 -7.31 15.52 9.41
C THR A 121 -7.63 14.63 10.61
N PRO A 122 -8.83 14.06 10.77
CA PRO A 122 -9.14 13.19 11.90
C PRO A 122 -8.25 11.94 11.96
N TRP A 123 -7.89 11.36 10.80
CA TRP A 123 -6.97 10.22 10.71
C TRP A 123 -5.56 10.58 11.17
N VAL A 124 -5.06 11.73 10.69
CA VAL A 124 -3.73 12.25 11.05
C VAL A 124 -3.65 12.55 12.54
N GLU A 125 -4.67 13.18 13.12
CA GLU A 125 -4.74 13.52 14.55
C GLU A 125 -4.79 12.24 15.40
N ALA A 126 -5.65 11.29 15.08
CA ALA A 126 -5.76 10.02 15.80
C ALA A 126 -4.44 9.21 15.78
N CYS A 127 -3.65 9.32 14.72
CA CYS A 127 -2.37 8.63 14.58
C CYS A 127 -1.16 9.45 15.07
N SER A 128 -1.34 10.69 15.53
CA SER A 128 -0.25 11.61 15.85
C SER A 128 0.76 11.07 16.87
N ALA A 129 0.27 10.44 17.95
CA ALA A 129 1.14 9.86 18.99
C ALA A 129 1.99 8.70 18.44
N ILE A 130 1.42 7.87 17.56
CA ILE A 130 2.11 6.74 16.91
C ILE A 130 3.14 7.25 15.91
N THR A 131 2.78 8.27 15.15
CA THR A 131 3.70 8.94 14.23
C THR A 131 4.90 9.48 15.00
N ALA A 132 4.67 10.25 16.09
CA ALA A 132 5.74 10.80 16.90
C ALA A 132 6.66 9.72 17.50
N GLN A 133 6.12 8.57 17.86
CA GLN A 133 6.91 7.44 18.35
C GLN A 133 7.79 6.82 17.25
N ASN A 134 7.26 6.66 16.05
CA ASN A 134 7.95 5.99 14.95
C ASN A 134 8.99 6.86 14.24
N ILE A 135 8.83 8.19 14.25
CA ILE A 135 9.81 9.12 13.65
C ILE A 135 10.97 9.44 14.58
N LYS A 136 10.96 8.94 15.82
CA LYS A 136 12.00 9.24 16.81
C LYS A 136 13.39 8.86 16.27
N GLY A 137 14.28 9.85 16.17
CA GLY A 137 15.60 9.72 15.59
C GLY A 137 15.66 9.86 14.06
N GLN A 138 14.52 10.14 13.40
CA GLN A 138 14.39 10.37 11.97
C GLN A 138 13.56 11.62 11.63
N GLU A 139 13.48 12.55 12.54
CA GLU A 139 12.60 13.74 12.45
C GLU A 139 12.93 14.61 11.22
N GLU A 140 14.23 14.73 10.88
CA GLU A 140 14.67 15.48 9.71
C GLU A 140 14.17 14.82 8.42
N LEU A 141 14.30 13.49 8.29
CA LEU A 141 13.82 12.74 7.13
C LEU A 141 12.30 12.83 7.00
N TYR A 142 11.58 12.67 8.11
CA TYR A 142 10.14 12.83 8.15
C TYR A 142 9.70 14.22 7.68
N SER A 143 10.38 15.27 8.17
CA SER A 143 10.10 16.64 7.76
C SER A 143 10.33 16.86 6.26
N LYS A 144 11.41 16.30 5.71
CA LYS A 144 11.69 16.34 4.26
C LYS A 144 10.56 15.67 3.47
N ILE A 145 10.15 14.46 3.87
CA ILE A 145 9.07 13.72 3.20
C ILE A 145 7.75 14.49 3.27
N LYS A 146 7.38 15.00 4.44
CA LYS A 146 6.13 15.76 4.64
C LYS A 146 6.05 17.02 3.78
N ASN A 147 7.20 17.64 3.48
CA ASN A 147 7.28 18.88 2.71
C ASN A 147 7.53 18.65 1.21
N LEU A 148 7.62 17.41 0.74
CA LEU A 148 7.63 17.11 -0.69
C LEU A 148 6.27 17.52 -1.30
N LYS A 149 6.35 18.33 -2.36
CA LYS A 149 5.19 18.77 -3.14
C LYS A 149 5.08 17.96 -4.42
#